data_cce5105b784b3bdae5f0ede0253b0835
#
_entry.id   cce5105b784b3bdae5f0ede0253b0835
#
_cell.length_a   1.000
_cell.length_b   1.000
_cell.length_c   1.000
_cell.angle_alpha   90.00
_cell.angle_beta   90.00
_cell.angle_gamma   90.00
#
_symmetry.space_group_name_H-M   'P 1'
#
loop_
_entity.id
_entity.type
_entity.pdbx_description
1 polymer ?
#
loop_
_entity_poly.entity_id
_entity_poly.type
_entity_poly.pdbx_seq_one_letter_code
_entity_poly.pdbx_strand_id
1 'polypeptide(L)'
;MTYEHPNNYPKLHNAAWPGVVGKGPDSEPPIDLDTMLDLTANASVDGIAFDGVDLFLFDPHVSIDATDDELQRLADRVRARKLVVGSLVAPVWPPTGGGSAMGDAAERKQFVTQVRKACRIGKILRDVGIRTSGVIRIDSAASPAEWAKDPAGNTKKIAQTFREACDVAEGFNERLAAEGEICWGGMHSWKRNLELLEQVDRPKTLGFQADMAHTLLFTLGYNAPEDRLLPESFAWNSPGVLDEALKTMTRALRPWTLDFHVAQNDATVKGSGSHDKTGRHCLPDDPNGKLDVARHAGFWMRDDGGTPTRAFTHICWDGCMFPNATMMQPDTWRDVLKTMIAVRNAHGWD
;
A
#
# COMPACT_ATOMS: atom_id res chain seq x y z
N MET A 1 -15.17 27.04 19.40
CA MET A 1 -14.91 27.33 17.97
C MET A 1 -14.97 26.00 17.28
N THR A 2 -16.00 25.76 16.47
CA THR A 2 -16.05 24.60 15.58
C THR A 2 -14.98 24.82 14.53
N TYR A 3 -13.96 23.99 14.56
CA TYR A 3 -12.96 23.94 13.49
C TYR A 3 -13.67 23.38 12.26
N GLU A 4 -14.13 24.25 11.36
CA GLU A 4 -14.49 23.82 10.02
C GLU A 4 -13.20 23.39 9.35
N HIS A 5 -13.06 22.10 9.11
CA HIS A 5 -11.94 21.58 8.32
C HIS A 5 -12.10 22.11 6.90
N PRO A 6 -11.18 22.92 6.38
CA PRO A 6 -11.31 23.50 5.05
C PRO A 6 -11.19 22.46 3.95
N ASN A 7 -10.69 21.25 4.25
CA ASN A 7 -10.41 20.20 3.26
C ASN A 7 -11.10 18.89 3.67
N ASN A 8 -11.92 18.33 2.80
CA ASN A 8 -12.63 17.07 3.02
C ASN A 8 -11.94 15.86 2.37
N TYR A 9 -10.96 16.09 1.54
CA TYR A 9 -10.18 15.07 0.83
C TYR A 9 -8.68 15.25 1.06
N PRO A 10 -7.90 14.17 0.99
CA PRO A 10 -8.33 12.77 0.85
C PRO A 10 -9.06 12.26 2.09
N LYS A 11 -9.87 11.22 1.92
CA LYS A 11 -10.46 10.46 3.04
C LYS A 11 -9.37 9.73 3.78
N LEU A 12 -9.56 9.54 5.10
CA LEU A 12 -8.58 8.91 5.97
C LEU A 12 -8.93 7.45 6.19
N HIS A 13 -8.12 6.54 5.68
CA HIS A 13 -8.27 5.11 5.86
C HIS A 13 -7.18 4.55 6.76
N ASN A 14 -7.44 3.39 7.33
CA ASN A 14 -6.50 2.58 8.08
C ASN A 14 -6.40 1.19 7.44
N ALA A 15 -5.20 0.64 7.33
CA ALA A 15 -5.01 -0.72 6.88
C ALA A 15 -5.48 -1.72 7.96
N ALA A 16 -6.28 -2.70 7.57
CA ALA A 16 -6.68 -3.78 8.46
C ALA A 16 -5.68 -4.96 8.46
N TRP A 17 -4.85 -5.08 7.43
CA TRP A 17 -3.92 -6.21 7.27
C TRP A 17 -2.83 -6.37 8.33
N PRO A 18 -2.41 -5.37 9.13
CA PRO A 18 -1.48 -5.64 10.24
C PRO A 18 -1.98 -6.72 11.21
N GLY A 19 -3.29 -6.93 11.27
CA GLY A 19 -3.89 -8.03 12.05
C GLY A 19 -3.58 -9.43 11.53
N VAL A 20 -3.16 -9.60 10.27
CA VAL A 20 -2.88 -10.93 9.67
C VAL A 20 -1.49 -11.04 9.07
N VAL A 21 -0.94 -9.94 8.56
CA VAL A 21 0.36 -9.93 7.91
C VAL A 21 1.47 -10.15 8.94
N GLY A 22 2.35 -11.14 8.70
CA GLY A 22 3.39 -11.53 9.65
C GLY A 22 2.90 -12.27 10.89
N LYS A 23 1.61 -12.64 10.93
CA LYS A 23 1.01 -13.41 12.02
C LYS A 23 0.92 -14.90 11.65
N GLY A 24 0.94 -15.77 12.65
CA GLY A 24 0.84 -17.21 12.42
C GLY A 24 1.42 -18.06 13.53
N PRO A 25 1.55 -19.38 13.32
CA PRO A 25 1.95 -20.34 14.36
C PRO A 25 3.33 -20.05 14.98
N ASP A 26 4.26 -19.50 14.20
CA ASP A 26 5.64 -19.22 14.62
C ASP A 26 5.86 -17.76 15.03
N SER A 27 4.77 -16.99 15.19
CA SER A 27 4.80 -15.61 15.57
C SER A 27 3.62 -15.25 16.49
N GLU A 28 3.12 -14.00 16.43
CA GLU A 28 1.92 -13.61 17.16
C GLU A 28 0.65 -14.15 16.46
N PRO A 29 -0.41 -14.48 17.22
CA PRO A 29 -1.67 -14.90 16.61
C PRO A 29 -2.31 -13.78 15.80
N PRO A 30 -3.08 -14.09 14.73
CA PRO A 30 -3.86 -13.10 14.02
C PRO A 30 -4.84 -12.36 14.95
N ILE A 31 -5.05 -11.08 14.71
CA ILE A 31 -6.13 -10.28 15.27
C ILE A 31 -7.29 -10.37 14.28
N ASP A 32 -8.48 -10.71 14.75
CA ASP A 32 -9.64 -10.84 13.87
C ASP A 32 -10.07 -9.50 13.25
N LEU A 33 -10.76 -9.57 12.11
CA LEU A 33 -11.15 -8.39 11.36
C LEU A 33 -12.10 -7.48 12.15
N ASP A 34 -13.04 -8.03 12.93
CA ASP A 34 -13.97 -7.21 13.71
C ASP A 34 -13.24 -6.35 14.73
N THR A 35 -12.23 -6.94 15.41
CA THR A 35 -11.35 -6.19 16.31
C THR A 35 -10.61 -5.08 15.58
N MET A 36 -10.03 -5.33 14.40
CA MET A 36 -9.35 -4.29 13.61
C MET A 36 -10.31 -3.19 13.16
N LEU A 37 -11.53 -3.55 12.76
CA LEU A 37 -12.58 -2.59 12.40
C LEU A 37 -13.01 -1.75 13.61
N ASP A 38 -13.17 -2.36 14.78
CA ASP A 38 -13.56 -1.66 16.01
C ASP A 38 -12.46 -0.68 16.47
N LEU A 39 -11.21 -1.10 16.46
CA LEU A 39 -10.06 -0.23 16.77
C LEU A 39 -10.01 0.98 15.83
N THR A 40 -10.23 0.77 14.54
CA THR A 40 -10.27 1.85 13.53
C THR A 40 -11.47 2.79 13.76
N ALA A 41 -12.68 2.25 13.93
CA ALA A 41 -13.90 3.03 14.06
C ALA A 41 -13.97 3.84 15.36
N ASN A 42 -13.33 3.34 16.44
CA ASN A 42 -13.32 3.99 17.74
C ASN A 42 -12.20 5.04 17.89
N ALA A 43 -11.25 5.08 16.96
CA ALA A 43 -10.23 6.14 16.94
C ALA A 43 -10.86 7.48 16.60
N SER A 44 -10.68 8.47 17.49
CA SER A 44 -11.20 9.82 17.29
C SER A 44 -10.26 10.88 17.85
N VAL A 45 -10.08 11.95 17.09
CA VAL A 45 -9.29 13.13 17.47
C VAL A 45 -10.13 14.38 17.13
N ASP A 46 -10.51 15.15 18.12
CA ASP A 46 -11.32 16.37 17.97
C ASP A 46 -12.62 16.17 17.16
N GLY A 47 -13.24 15.01 17.32
CA GLY A 47 -14.48 14.65 16.60
C GLY A 47 -14.26 14.12 15.18
N ILE A 48 -13.02 14.03 14.71
CA ILE A 48 -12.66 13.41 13.43
C ILE A 48 -12.33 11.94 13.69
N ALA A 49 -12.79 11.06 12.82
CA ALA A 49 -12.51 9.63 12.84
C ALA A 49 -11.93 9.18 11.48
N PHE A 50 -11.52 7.92 11.37
CA PHE A 50 -11.25 7.33 10.07
C PHE A 50 -12.53 7.24 9.24
N ASP A 51 -12.42 7.48 7.94
CA ASP A 51 -13.52 7.34 6.98
C ASP A 51 -13.68 5.88 6.54
N GLY A 52 -12.60 5.10 6.53
CA GLY A 52 -12.63 3.74 5.99
C GLY A 52 -11.43 2.87 6.34
N VAL A 53 -11.43 1.70 5.73
CA VAL A 53 -10.38 0.69 5.85
C VAL A 53 -9.97 0.18 4.48
N ASP A 54 -8.70 -0.19 4.36
CA ASP A 54 -8.18 -0.97 3.26
C ASP A 54 -7.98 -2.42 3.71
N LEU A 55 -8.27 -3.38 2.82
CA LEU A 55 -8.38 -4.78 3.19
C LEU A 55 -7.39 -5.66 2.42
N PHE A 56 -6.89 -6.67 3.11
CA PHE A 56 -6.16 -7.76 2.51
C PHE A 56 -7.10 -8.95 2.27
N LEU A 57 -7.16 -9.45 1.04
CA LEU A 57 -8.03 -10.57 0.66
C LEU A 57 -7.40 -11.90 1.04
N PHE A 58 -7.20 -12.10 2.33
CA PHE A 58 -6.51 -13.23 2.92
C PHE A 58 -7.16 -13.68 4.23
N ASP A 59 -7.22 -14.98 4.44
CA ASP A 59 -7.76 -15.57 5.67
C ASP A 59 -6.87 -15.22 6.89
N PRO A 60 -7.45 -14.99 8.07
CA PRO A 60 -8.87 -15.12 8.41
C PRO A 60 -9.69 -13.84 8.22
N HIS A 61 -9.18 -12.79 7.61
CA HIS A 61 -9.91 -11.52 7.46
C HIS A 61 -10.98 -11.59 6.36
N VAL A 62 -10.57 -11.78 5.11
CA VAL A 62 -11.46 -11.86 3.95
C VAL A 62 -10.92 -12.92 3.01
N SER A 63 -11.61 -14.04 2.85
CA SER A 63 -11.17 -15.06 1.90
C SER A 63 -11.21 -14.54 0.47
N ILE A 64 -10.17 -14.85 -0.31
CA ILE A 64 -10.16 -14.56 -1.75
C ILE A 64 -11.27 -15.35 -2.51
N ASP A 65 -11.77 -16.42 -1.91
CA ASP A 65 -12.84 -17.25 -2.42
C ASP A 65 -14.21 -16.96 -1.75
N ALA A 66 -14.32 -15.83 -1.04
CA ALA A 66 -15.54 -15.43 -0.38
C ALA A 66 -16.76 -15.42 -1.32
N THR A 67 -17.85 -15.99 -0.86
CA THR A 67 -19.15 -15.98 -1.55
C THR A 67 -19.79 -14.59 -1.52
N ASP A 68 -20.79 -14.37 -2.39
CA ASP A 68 -21.52 -13.10 -2.42
C ASP A 68 -22.20 -12.79 -1.09
N ASP A 69 -22.75 -13.82 -0.40
CA ASP A 69 -23.36 -13.69 0.92
C ASP A 69 -22.35 -13.31 2.01
N GLU A 70 -21.14 -13.84 1.95
CA GLU A 70 -20.05 -13.47 2.87
C GLU A 70 -19.60 -12.03 2.64
N LEU A 71 -19.52 -11.60 1.38
CA LEU A 71 -19.18 -10.22 1.03
C LEU A 71 -20.29 -9.25 1.42
N GLN A 72 -21.56 -9.65 1.33
CA GLN A 72 -22.68 -8.87 1.85
C GLN A 72 -22.59 -8.69 3.36
N ARG A 73 -22.32 -9.79 4.11
CA ARG A 73 -22.10 -9.72 5.57
C ARG A 73 -20.90 -8.86 5.95
N LEU A 74 -19.81 -8.93 5.18
CA LEU A 74 -18.64 -8.03 5.35
C LEU A 74 -19.06 -6.57 5.18
N ALA A 75 -19.80 -6.25 4.12
CA ALA A 75 -20.29 -4.90 3.86
C ALA A 75 -21.16 -4.38 5.01
N ASP A 76 -22.03 -5.22 5.57
CA ASP A 76 -22.90 -4.85 6.69
C ASP A 76 -22.09 -4.61 7.97
N ARG A 77 -21.06 -5.41 8.25
CA ARG A 77 -20.13 -5.23 9.38
C ARG A 77 -19.36 -3.91 9.30
N VAL A 78 -18.84 -3.58 8.11
CA VAL A 78 -18.12 -2.33 7.86
C VAL A 78 -19.07 -1.13 7.99
N ARG A 79 -20.26 -1.22 7.37
CA ARG A 79 -21.28 -0.16 7.41
C ARG A 79 -21.79 0.11 8.83
N ALA A 80 -21.98 -0.93 9.65
CA ALA A 80 -22.41 -0.78 11.05
C ALA A 80 -21.44 0.07 11.88
N ARG A 81 -20.16 0.12 11.47
CA ARG A 81 -19.10 0.94 12.08
C ARG A 81 -18.91 2.30 11.40
N LYS A 82 -19.77 2.66 10.45
CA LYS A 82 -19.71 3.90 9.67
C LYS A 82 -18.41 4.04 8.85
N LEU A 83 -17.79 2.93 8.51
CA LEU A 83 -16.61 2.86 7.65
C LEU A 83 -17.02 2.51 6.22
N VAL A 84 -16.12 2.79 5.28
CA VAL A 84 -16.17 2.29 3.90
C VAL A 84 -14.94 1.43 3.62
N VAL A 85 -14.98 0.68 2.53
CA VAL A 85 -13.83 -0.08 2.03
C VAL A 85 -13.14 0.74 0.93
N GLY A 86 -11.81 0.81 0.98
CA GLY A 86 -10.96 1.42 -0.03
C GLY A 86 -10.26 0.40 -0.92
N SER A 87 -8.93 0.43 -0.90
CA SER A 87 -8.11 -0.47 -1.69
C SER A 87 -8.09 -1.90 -1.14
N LEU A 88 -7.90 -2.86 -2.05
CA LEU A 88 -7.87 -4.29 -1.74
C LEU A 88 -6.54 -4.88 -2.17
N VAL A 89 -5.87 -5.63 -1.30
CA VAL A 89 -4.64 -6.35 -1.64
C VAL A 89 -4.99 -7.73 -2.18
N ALA A 90 -4.62 -8.00 -3.43
CA ALA A 90 -4.79 -9.31 -4.05
C ALA A 90 -3.68 -10.27 -3.57
N PRO A 91 -4.03 -11.47 -3.05
CA PRO A 91 -3.05 -12.46 -2.59
C PRO A 91 -2.46 -13.22 -3.79
N VAL A 92 -1.56 -12.57 -4.53
CA VAL A 92 -0.99 -13.11 -5.79
C VAL A 92 0.12 -14.14 -5.58
N TRP A 93 0.61 -14.32 -4.36
CA TRP A 93 1.78 -15.14 -4.04
C TRP A 93 1.49 -16.66 -4.09
N PRO A 94 2.50 -17.49 -4.39
CA PRO A 94 2.33 -18.95 -4.41
C PRO A 94 1.72 -19.57 -3.14
N PRO A 95 2.12 -19.17 -1.90
CA PRO A 95 1.54 -19.73 -0.68
C PRO A 95 0.03 -19.47 -0.51
N THR A 96 -0.52 -18.49 -1.23
CA THR A 96 -1.94 -18.12 -1.18
C THR A 96 -2.76 -18.65 -2.37
N GLY A 97 -2.17 -19.55 -3.14
CA GLY A 97 -2.80 -20.10 -4.37
C GLY A 97 -2.57 -19.26 -5.62
N GLY A 98 -1.73 -18.23 -5.54
CA GLY A 98 -1.25 -17.46 -6.69
C GLY A 98 -0.01 -18.04 -7.34
N GLY A 99 0.74 -17.21 -8.05
CA GLY A 99 1.98 -17.58 -8.71
C GLY A 99 2.81 -16.35 -9.06
N SER A 100 4.07 -16.56 -9.41
CA SER A 100 4.96 -15.45 -9.80
C SER A 100 4.55 -14.84 -11.15
N ALA A 101 4.54 -13.51 -11.23
CA ALA A 101 4.28 -12.80 -12.49
C ALA A 101 5.39 -13.01 -13.54
N MET A 102 6.58 -13.44 -13.12
CA MET A 102 7.67 -13.82 -14.04
C MET A 102 7.88 -15.34 -14.13
N GLY A 103 7.02 -16.14 -13.50
CA GLY A 103 7.09 -17.58 -13.47
C GLY A 103 6.78 -18.26 -14.82
N ASP A 104 6.57 -19.54 -14.78
CA ASP A 104 6.12 -20.29 -15.95
C ASP A 104 4.66 -19.94 -16.34
N ALA A 105 4.15 -20.56 -17.39
CA ALA A 105 2.80 -20.27 -17.88
C ALA A 105 1.71 -20.60 -16.84
N ALA A 106 1.92 -21.64 -16.00
CA ALA A 106 0.96 -22.03 -14.98
C ALA A 106 0.95 -21.04 -13.83
N GLU A 107 2.10 -20.62 -13.34
CA GLU A 107 2.23 -19.61 -12.28
C GLU A 107 1.65 -18.26 -12.70
N ARG A 108 1.96 -17.79 -13.90
CA ARG A 108 1.39 -16.53 -14.43
C ARG A 108 -0.12 -16.61 -14.59
N LYS A 109 -0.66 -17.77 -15.01
CA LYS A 109 -2.11 -17.99 -15.05
C LYS A 109 -2.73 -17.96 -13.65
N GLN A 110 -2.07 -18.54 -12.65
CA GLN A 110 -2.52 -18.48 -11.25
C GLN A 110 -2.53 -17.04 -10.74
N PHE A 111 -1.47 -16.26 -11.03
CA PHE A 111 -1.41 -14.83 -10.74
C PHE A 111 -2.64 -14.09 -11.27
N VAL A 112 -2.91 -14.20 -12.58
CA VAL A 112 -4.06 -13.53 -13.22
C VAL A 112 -5.39 -14.03 -12.67
N THR A 113 -5.47 -15.30 -12.24
CA THR A 113 -6.67 -15.87 -11.60
C THR A 113 -6.93 -15.20 -10.24
N GLN A 114 -5.91 -14.96 -9.43
CA GLN A 114 -6.07 -14.25 -8.15
C GLN A 114 -6.49 -12.78 -8.36
N VAL A 115 -5.92 -12.11 -9.35
CA VAL A 115 -6.35 -10.75 -9.72
C VAL A 115 -7.84 -10.75 -10.13
N ARG A 116 -8.28 -11.73 -10.91
CA ARG A 116 -9.70 -11.87 -11.31
C ARG A 116 -10.62 -12.03 -10.10
N LYS A 117 -10.25 -12.87 -9.14
CA LYS A 117 -11.02 -13.06 -7.90
C LYS A 117 -11.09 -11.78 -7.09
N ALA A 118 -9.95 -11.07 -6.94
CA ALA A 118 -9.91 -9.78 -6.25
C ALA A 118 -10.79 -8.73 -6.92
N CYS A 119 -10.73 -8.63 -8.25
CA CYS A 119 -11.60 -7.72 -9.02
C CYS A 119 -13.09 -8.05 -8.87
N ARG A 120 -13.44 -9.36 -8.82
CA ARG A 120 -14.82 -9.79 -8.53
C ARG A 120 -15.27 -9.28 -7.15
N ILE A 121 -14.44 -9.46 -6.12
CA ILE A 121 -14.72 -8.98 -4.78
C ILE A 121 -14.88 -7.45 -4.79
N GLY A 122 -13.95 -6.74 -5.41
CA GLY A 122 -14.02 -5.27 -5.56
C GLY A 122 -15.32 -4.80 -6.19
N LYS A 123 -15.75 -5.48 -7.28
CA LYS A 123 -17.02 -5.20 -7.94
C LYS A 123 -18.22 -5.42 -7.02
N ILE A 124 -18.29 -6.55 -6.30
CA ILE A 124 -19.40 -6.86 -5.41
C ILE A 124 -19.48 -5.82 -4.28
N LEU A 125 -18.35 -5.48 -3.63
CA LEU A 125 -18.34 -4.46 -2.58
C LEU A 125 -18.76 -3.08 -3.10
N ARG A 126 -18.48 -2.77 -4.37
CA ARG A 126 -18.97 -1.55 -5.03
C ARG A 126 -20.47 -1.62 -5.31
N ASP A 127 -20.96 -2.74 -5.84
CA ASP A 127 -22.38 -2.93 -6.16
C ASP A 127 -23.29 -2.85 -4.90
N VAL A 128 -22.79 -3.34 -3.75
CA VAL A 128 -23.49 -3.18 -2.47
C VAL A 128 -23.27 -1.82 -1.79
N GLY A 129 -22.51 -0.92 -2.45
CA GLY A 129 -22.36 0.49 -2.05
C GLY A 129 -21.43 0.72 -0.86
N ILE A 130 -20.55 -0.26 -0.50
CA ILE A 130 -19.59 -0.08 0.60
C ILE A 130 -18.21 0.37 0.12
N ARG A 131 -17.87 0.18 -1.17
CA ARG A 131 -16.60 0.57 -1.77
C ARG A 131 -16.83 1.55 -2.90
N THR A 132 -16.47 2.81 -2.70
CA THR A 132 -16.66 3.90 -3.68
C THR A 132 -15.37 4.33 -4.38
N SER A 133 -14.22 3.92 -3.88
CA SER A 133 -12.88 4.27 -4.37
C SER A 133 -11.90 3.15 -4.09
N GLY A 134 -10.64 3.36 -4.45
CA GLY A 134 -9.56 2.41 -4.24
C GLY A 134 -9.18 1.61 -5.48
N VAL A 135 -8.18 0.79 -5.33
CA VAL A 135 -7.57 -0.03 -6.38
C VAL A 135 -7.47 -1.49 -5.92
N ILE A 136 -7.07 -2.37 -6.83
CA ILE A 136 -6.58 -3.71 -6.49
C ILE A 136 -5.05 -3.65 -6.47
N ARG A 137 -4.44 -3.77 -5.30
CA ARG A 137 -2.98 -3.79 -5.14
C ARG A 137 -2.43 -5.14 -5.57
N ILE A 138 -1.33 -5.11 -6.33
CA ILE A 138 -0.54 -6.27 -6.78
C ILE A 138 0.95 -6.01 -6.62
N ASP A 139 1.76 -7.05 -6.66
CA ASP A 139 3.21 -7.02 -6.80
C ASP A 139 3.67 -8.13 -7.76
N SER A 140 4.99 -8.30 -7.99
CA SER A 140 5.48 -9.29 -8.95
C SER A 140 5.47 -10.73 -8.44
N ALA A 141 5.29 -10.94 -7.14
CA ALA A 141 5.42 -12.26 -6.49
C ALA A 141 6.73 -12.99 -6.85
N ALA A 142 7.83 -12.23 -7.01
CA ALA A 142 9.13 -12.73 -7.43
C ALA A 142 10.25 -12.10 -6.60
N SER A 143 11.33 -12.84 -6.34
CA SER A 143 12.46 -12.26 -5.62
C SER A 143 13.41 -11.46 -6.52
N PRO A 144 14.14 -10.44 -6.00
CA PRO A 144 15.18 -9.74 -6.75
C PRO A 144 16.28 -10.68 -7.26
N ALA A 145 16.64 -11.71 -6.48
CA ALA A 145 17.67 -12.67 -6.87
C ALA A 145 17.25 -13.53 -8.08
N GLU A 146 15.99 -13.95 -8.14
CA GLU A 146 15.48 -14.68 -9.31
C GLU A 146 15.35 -13.73 -10.52
N TRP A 147 14.89 -12.51 -10.31
CA TRP A 147 14.81 -11.50 -11.35
C TRP A 147 16.18 -11.19 -11.96
N ALA A 148 17.23 -11.10 -11.15
CA ALA A 148 18.58 -10.76 -11.56
C ALA A 148 19.24 -11.81 -12.46
N LYS A 149 18.69 -13.03 -12.58
CA LYS A 149 19.21 -14.06 -13.50
C LYS A 149 19.03 -13.68 -14.98
N ASP A 150 17.99 -12.92 -15.30
CA ASP A 150 17.70 -12.38 -16.64
C ASP A 150 16.83 -11.11 -16.48
N PRO A 151 17.42 -9.96 -16.10
CA PRO A 151 16.64 -8.77 -15.78
C PRO A 151 15.70 -8.32 -16.92
N ALA A 152 16.18 -8.28 -18.15
CA ALA A 152 15.39 -7.84 -19.29
C ALA A 152 14.26 -8.83 -19.64
N GLY A 153 14.56 -10.13 -19.69
CA GLY A 153 13.58 -11.17 -19.98
C GLY A 153 12.55 -11.30 -18.86
N ASN A 154 12.97 -11.19 -17.62
CA ASN A 154 12.08 -11.29 -16.46
C ASN A 154 11.17 -10.05 -16.34
N THR A 155 11.67 -8.83 -16.56
CA THR A 155 10.84 -7.62 -16.62
C THR A 155 9.79 -7.72 -17.73
N LYS A 156 10.18 -8.24 -18.91
CA LYS A 156 9.24 -8.48 -20.02
C LYS A 156 8.14 -9.48 -19.65
N LYS A 157 8.48 -10.56 -18.93
CA LYS A 157 7.47 -11.53 -18.45
C LYS A 157 6.51 -10.91 -17.45
N ILE A 158 7.02 -10.15 -16.46
CA ILE A 158 6.18 -9.42 -15.51
C ILE A 158 5.24 -8.47 -16.25
N ALA A 159 5.78 -7.67 -17.19
CA ALA A 159 4.98 -6.73 -17.96
C ALA A 159 3.89 -7.42 -18.78
N GLN A 160 4.16 -8.58 -19.37
CA GLN A 160 3.16 -9.37 -20.08
C GLN A 160 2.05 -9.84 -19.13
N THR A 161 2.41 -10.40 -17.97
CA THR A 161 1.43 -10.89 -16.97
C THR A 161 0.59 -9.72 -16.43
N PHE A 162 1.20 -8.56 -16.21
CA PHE A 162 0.47 -7.38 -15.77
C PHE A 162 -0.47 -6.82 -16.83
N ARG A 163 -0.15 -6.92 -18.14
CA ARG A 163 -1.12 -6.60 -19.20
C ARG A 163 -2.34 -7.54 -19.17
N GLU A 164 -2.11 -8.85 -19.03
CA GLU A 164 -3.20 -9.82 -18.88
C GLU A 164 -4.05 -9.53 -17.63
N ALA A 165 -3.42 -9.11 -16.52
CA ALA A 165 -4.13 -8.67 -15.34
C ALA A 165 -4.92 -7.36 -15.56
N CYS A 166 -4.38 -6.42 -16.34
CA CYS A 166 -5.10 -5.19 -16.72
C CYS A 166 -6.34 -5.51 -17.56
N ASP A 167 -6.25 -6.42 -18.54
CA ASP A 167 -7.40 -6.83 -19.35
C ASP A 167 -8.51 -7.42 -18.46
N VAL A 168 -8.14 -8.16 -17.42
CA VAL A 168 -9.09 -8.65 -16.40
C VAL A 168 -9.69 -7.50 -15.61
N ALA A 169 -8.88 -6.59 -15.10
CA ALA A 169 -9.35 -5.48 -14.26
C ALA A 169 -10.30 -4.54 -15.02
N GLU A 170 -9.99 -4.25 -16.29
CA GLU A 170 -10.87 -3.47 -17.18
C GLU A 170 -12.25 -4.11 -17.33
N GLY A 171 -12.32 -5.43 -17.44
CA GLY A 171 -13.58 -6.18 -17.49
C GLY A 171 -14.45 -6.06 -16.25
N PHE A 172 -13.87 -5.70 -15.10
CA PHE A 172 -14.57 -5.46 -13.85
C PHE A 172 -14.71 -3.95 -13.52
N ASN A 173 -14.24 -3.07 -14.40
CA ASN A 173 -14.11 -1.62 -14.13
C ASN A 173 -13.29 -1.34 -12.87
N GLU A 174 -12.18 -2.06 -12.71
CA GLU A 174 -11.21 -1.89 -11.63
C GLU A 174 -9.89 -1.32 -12.17
N ARG A 175 -9.13 -0.70 -11.28
CA ARG A 175 -7.75 -0.29 -11.53
C ARG A 175 -6.81 -1.12 -10.65
N LEU A 176 -5.61 -1.35 -11.16
CA LEU A 176 -4.53 -2.02 -10.45
C LEU A 176 -3.51 -0.99 -9.96
N ALA A 177 -2.91 -1.23 -8.81
CA ALA A 177 -1.73 -0.50 -8.37
C ALA A 177 -0.61 -1.49 -8.03
N ALA A 178 0.55 -1.29 -8.64
CA ALA A 178 1.74 -2.08 -8.40
C ALA A 178 2.49 -1.48 -7.20
N GLU A 179 2.56 -2.20 -6.09
CA GLU A 179 3.34 -1.79 -4.93
C GLU A 179 4.77 -2.28 -5.06
N GLY A 180 5.67 -1.33 -5.20
CA GLY A 180 7.09 -1.60 -5.22
C GLY A 180 7.66 -1.69 -3.82
N GLU A 181 8.15 -2.87 -3.47
CA GLU A 181 8.90 -3.12 -2.25
C GLU A 181 10.29 -3.66 -2.60
N ILE A 182 11.27 -3.43 -1.75
CA ILE A 182 12.66 -3.87 -1.97
C ILE A 182 12.82 -5.39 -2.15
N CYS A 183 11.82 -6.18 -1.76
CA CYS A 183 11.82 -7.64 -1.88
C CYS A 183 11.21 -8.16 -3.19
N TRP A 184 10.57 -7.30 -4.01
CA TRP A 184 9.91 -7.75 -5.23
C TRP A 184 10.76 -7.51 -6.48
N GLY A 185 11.17 -8.59 -7.13
CA GLY A 185 11.98 -8.55 -8.35
C GLY A 185 11.29 -7.78 -9.48
N GLY A 186 12.06 -6.92 -10.16
CA GLY A 186 11.53 -6.00 -11.16
C GLY A 186 10.80 -4.78 -10.61
N MET A 187 10.61 -4.70 -9.28
CA MET A 187 9.91 -3.63 -8.58
C MET A 187 10.70 -3.15 -7.34
N HIS A 188 11.91 -3.63 -7.13
CA HIS A 188 12.71 -3.43 -5.92
C HIS A 188 13.46 -2.08 -5.85
N SER A 189 13.25 -1.20 -6.84
CA SER A 189 13.71 0.19 -6.81
C SER A 189 12.74 1.10 -7.54
N TRP A 190 12.88 2.41 -7.34
CA TRP A 190 12.05 3.40 -8.01
C TRP A 190 12.18 3.37 -9.54
N LYS A 191 13.41 3.14 -10.07
CA LYS A 191 13.61 3.05 -11.53
C LYS A 191 13.03 1.77 -12.10
N ARG A 192 13.16 0.64 -11.39
CA ARG A 192 12.58 -0.62 -11.85
C ARG A 192 11.05 -0.58 -11.88
N ASN A 193 10.43 0.09 -10.89
CA ASN A 193 8.99 0.34 -10.95
C ASN A 193 8.61 1.19 -12.16
N LEU A 194 9.30 2.30 -12.39
CA LEU A 194 9.03 3.18 -13.54
C LEU A 194 9.19 2.42 -14.86
N GLU A 195 10.31 1.71 -15.04
CA GLU A 195 10.58 0.89 -16.24
C GLU A 195 9.46 -0.15 -16.47
N LEU A 196 9.02 -0.82 -15.41
CA LEU A 196 7.95 -1.81 -15.52
C LEU A 196 6.62 -1.17 -15.93
N LEU A 197 6.23 -0.05 -15.29
CA LEU A 197 5.00 0.66 -15.60
C LEU A 197 4.99 1.17 -17.04
N GLU A 198 6.09 1.75 -17.51
CA GLU A 198 6.27 2.18 -18.90
C GLU A 198 6.20 0.99 -19.86
N GLN A 199 6.83 -0.14 -19.51
CA GLN A 199 6.81 -1.32 -20.36
C GLN A 199 5.42 -1.97 -20.41
N VAL A 200 4.62 -1.93 -19.34
CA VAL A 200 3.22 -2.40 -19.37
C VAL A 200 2.36 -1.50 -20.26
N ASP A 201 2.59 -0.20 -20.25
CA ASP A 201 1.89 0.80 -21.08
C ASP A 201 0.35 0.72 -20.98
N ARG A 202 -0.17 0.73 -19.76
CA ARG A 202 -1.61 0.73 -19.45
C ARG A 202 -1.93 1.78 -18.36
N PRO A 203 -1.57 3.08 -18.56
CA PRO A 203 -1.62 4.09 -17.50
C PRO A 203 -3.02 4.42 -16.98
N LYS A 204 -4.09 4.03 -17.71
CA LYS A 204 -5.48 4.17 -17.23
C LYS A 204 -5.88 3.08 -16.25
N THR A 205 -5.25 1.91 -16.33
CA THR A 205 -5.64 0.70 -15.59
C THR A 205 -4.61 0.30 -14.55
N LEU A 206 -3.31 0.45 -14.84
CA LEU A 206 -2.22 0.14 -13.94
C LEU A 206 -1.45 1.41 -13.57
N GLY A 207 -1.23 1.61 -12.28
CA GLY A 207 -0.34 2.63 -11.78
C GLY A 207 0.51 2.12 -10.63
N PHE A 208 1.12 3.06 -9.93
CA PHE A 208 1.97 2.82 -8.79
C PHE A 208 1.17 2.94 -7.49
N GLN A 209 1.40 2.04 -6.55
CA GLN A 209 1.07 2.28 -5.17
C GLN A 209 2.30 2.84 -4.47
N ALA A 210 2.19 4.06 -4.00
CA ALA A 210 3.22 4.69 -3.21
C ALA A 210 3.04 4.33 -1.73
N ASP A 211 4.05 3.73 -1.13
CA ASP A 211 4.16 3.58 0.31
C ASP A 211 5.42 4.31 0.80
N MET A 212 5.26 5.17 1.83
CA MET A 212 6.34 6.00 2.32
C MET A 212 7.47 5.18 2.96
N ALA A 213 7.16 4.05 3.60
CA ALA A 213 8.16 3.20 4.22
C ALA A 213 9.04 2.50 3.17
N HIS A 214 8.41 1.95 2.12
CA HIS A 214 9.14 1.27 1.06
C HIS A 214 9.95 2.24 0.19
N THR A 215 9.35 3.38 -0.14
CA THR A 215 10.01 4.38 -0.99
C THR A 215 11.18 5.08 -0.29
N LEU A 216 11.19 5.18 1.03
CA LEU A 216 12.38 5.60 1.77
C LEU A 216 13.56 4.67 1.50
N LEU A 217 13.35 3.36 1.50
CA LEU A 217 14.41 2.37 1.25
C LEU A 217 14.93 2.41 -0.19
N PHE A 218 14.10 2.81 -1.15
CA PHE A 218 14.56 3.06 -2.52
C PHE A 218 15.59 4.19 -2.59
N THR A 219 15.42 5.25 -1.78
CA THR A 219 16.41 6.34 -1.76
C THR A 219 17.77 5.90 -1.25
N LEU A 220 17.80 4.87 -0.40
CA LEU A 220 19.01 4.25 0.13
C LEU A 220 19.68 3.27 -0.85
N GLY A 221 19.01 2.93 -1.96
CA GLY A 221 19.50 1.92 -2.90
C GLY A 221 19.51 0.50 -2.35
N TYR A 222 18.57 0.19 -1.44
CA TYR A 222 18.46 -1.14 -0.86
C TYR A 222 18.11 -2.16 -1.96
N ASN A 223 18.89 -3.23 -2.10
CA ASN A 223 18.81 -4.21 -3.19
C ASN A 223 19.03 -3.67 -4.63
N ALA A 224 19.26 -2.36 -4.79
CA ALA A 224 19.55 -1.71 -6.06
C ALA A 224 20.51 -0.52 -5.86
N PRO A 225 21.78 -0.76 -5.52
CA PRO A 225 22.73 0.32 -5.22
C PRO A 225 22.96 1.26 -6.41
N GLU A 226 22.77 0.81 -7.64
CA GLU A 226 22.84 1.61 -8.87
C GLU A 226 21.71 2.65 -8.99
N ASP A 227 20.62 2.47 -8.26
CA ASP A 227 19.44 3.36 -8.26
C ASP A 227 19.39 4.25 -7.01
N ARG A 228 20.42 4.21 -6.18
CA ARG A 228 20.55 5.02 -4.96
C ARG A 228 20.47 6.51 -5.29
N LEU A 229 19.74 7.24 -4.44
CA LEU A 229 19.61 8.70 -4.50
C LEU A 229 20.37 9.41 -3.38
N LEU A 230 20.44 8.80 -2.20
CA LEU A 230 21.21 9.32 -1.08
C LEU A 230 22.70 8.94 -1.23
N PRO A 231 23.64 9.86 -1.03
CA PRO A 231 25.07 9.52 -1.11
C PRO A 231 25.45 8.49 -0.04
N GLU A 232 26.50 7.73 -0.27
CA GLU A 232 26.99 6.74 0.70
C GLU A 232 27.38 7.37 2.05
N SER A 233 27.90 8.60 2.00
CA SER A 233 28.25 9.41 3.17
C SER A 233 27.05 10.10 3.82
N PHE A 234 25.82 9.82 3.40
CA PHE A 234 24.62 10.47 3.93
C PHE A 234 24.49 10.27 5.45
N ALA A 235 24.22 11.35 6.14
CA ALA A 235 23.92 11.36 7.56
C ALA A 235 22.49 11.91 7.80
N TRP A 236 21.75 11.26 8.69
CA TRP A 236 20.35 11.60 8.99
C TRP A 236 20.10 13.00 9.55
N ASN A 237 21.15 13.70 9.93
CA ASN A 237 21.09 15.11 10.35
C ASN A 237 21.12 16.10 9.17
N SER A 238 20.99 15.63 7.95
CA SER A 238 20.98 16.42 6.70
C SER A 238 19.62 16.37 6.01
N PRO A 239 18.55 16.95 6.57
CA PRO A 239 17.18 16.80 6.08
C PRO A 239 16.99 17.28 4.63
N GLY A 240 17.69 18.34 4.20
CA GLY A 240 17.60 18.83 2.84
C GLY A 240 18.11 17.84 1.78
N VAL A 241 19.08 16.98 2.13
CA VAL A 241 19.58 15.93 1.23
C VAL A 241 18.53 14.82 1.07
N LEU A 242 17.87 14.43 2.15
CA LEU A 242 16.76 13.48 2.11
C LEU A 242 15.59 14.02 1.29
N ASP A 243 15.22 15.29 1.50
CA ASP A 243 14.14 15.93 0.75
C ASP A 243 14.38 15.87 -0.75
N GLU A 244 15.57 16.22 -1.21
CA GLU A 244 15.88 16.21 -2.65
C GLU A 244 15.88 14.78 -3.23
N ALA A 245 16.34 13.80 -2.47
CA ALA A 245 16.25 12.39 -2.87
C ALA A 245 14.79 11.94 -3.00
N LEU A 246 13.94 12.22 -1.99
CA LEU A 246 12.52 11.92 -2.02
C LEU A 246 11.79 12.65 -3.16
N LYS A 247 12.03 13.95 -3.36
CA LYS A 247 11.44 14.71 -4.46
C LYS A 247 11.85 14.17 -5.83
N THR A 248 13.11 13.78 -6.02
CA THR A 248 13.58 13.21 -7.28
C THR A 248 12.79 11.95 -7.64
N MET A 249 12.60 11.06 -6.68
CA MET A 249 11.82 9.84 -6.86
C MET A 249 10.32 10.13 -7.05
N THR A 250 9.75 10.98 -6.20
CA THR A 250 8.32 11.29 -6.28
C THR A 250 7.94 12.00 -7.57
N ARG A 251 8.78 12.88 -8.11
CA ARG A 251 8.56 13.49 -9.43
C ARG A 251 8.44 12.44 -10.54
N ALA A 252 9.22 11.38 -10.48
CA ALA A 252 9.18 10.31 -11.48
C ALA A 252 7.94 9.41 -11.33
N LEU A 253 7.57 9.04 -10.10
CA LEU A 253 6.52 8.05 -9.84
C LEU A 253 5.14 8.66 -9.60
N ARG A 254 5.03 9.90 -9.12
CA ARG A 254 3.75 10.57 -8.83
C ARG A 254 2.77 10.57 -10.01
N PRO A 255 3.18 10.79 -11.28
CA PRO A 255 2.25 10.71 -12.42
C PRO A 255 1.60 9.33 -12.59
N TRP A 256 2.22 8.28 -12.06
CA TRP A 256 1.73 6.91 -12.09
C TRP A 256 0.95 6.52 -10.83
N THR A 257 1.01 7.33 -9.75
CA THR A 257 0.49 6.95 -8.44
C THR A 257 -1.04 6.97 -8.44
N LEU A 258 -1.65 5.81 -8.19
CA LEU A 258 -3.10 5.60 -8.09
C LEU A 258 -3.57 5.32 -6.67
N ASP A 259 -2.65 5.02 -5.76
CA ASP A 259 -2.91 4.70 -4.35
C ASP A 259 -1.75 5.17 -3.49
N PHE A 260 -2.03 5.58 -2.24
CA PHE A 260 -1.01 6.16 -1.40
C PHE A 260 -1.14 5.74 0.06
N HIS A 261 -0.09 5.10 0.57
CA HIS A 261 0.07 4.74 1.97
C HIS A 261 0.99 5.72 2.69
N VAL A 262 0.47 6.29 3.75
CA VAL A 262 1.22 7.07 4.73
C VAL A 262 1.83 6.09 5.73
N ALA A 263 3.12 6.16 5.93
CA ALA A 263 3.85 5.29 6.84
C ALA A 263 5.08 5.99 7.41
N GLN A 264 5.61 5.47 8.52
CA GLN A 264 6.89 5.83 9.08
C GLN A 264 7.86 4.65 8.98
N ASN A 265 9.14 4.91 8.80
CA ASN A 265 10.19 3.90 8.69
C ASN A 265 11.47 4.37 9.39
N ASP A 266 12.18 3.47 10.04
CA ASP A 266 13.47 3.74 10.71
C ASP A 266 14.70 3.44 9.84
N ALA A 267 14.49 3.16 8.57
CA ALA A 267 15.51 2.77 7.59
C ALA A 267 16.18 1.41 7.90
N THR A 268 15.55 0.57 8.71
CA THR A 268 16.05 -0.79 8.99
C THR A 268 15.28 -1.85 8.22
N VAL A 269 15.99 -2.87 7.79
CA VAL A 269 15.44 -4.10 7.21
C VAL A 269 16.02 -5.25 8.04
N LYS A 270 15.14 -6.00 8.72
CA LYS A 270 15.53 -7.04 9.67
C LYS A 270 14.78 -8.34 9.37
N GLY A 271 15.42 -9.44 9.74
CA GLY A 271 14.81 -10.75 9.75
C GLY A 271 14.86 -11.49 8.42
N SER A 272 14.21 -12.66 8.39
CA SER A 272 14.19 -13.59 7.25
C SER A 272 12.80 -13.84 6.67
N GLY A 273 11.75 -13.37 7.34
CA GLY A 273 10.37 -13.43 6.87
C GLY A 273 10.13 -12.52 5.65
N SER A 274 9.03 -12.70 4.94
CA SER A 274 8.70 -11.85 3.79
C SER A 274 8.57 -10.38 4.19
N HIS A 275 8.01 -10.10 5.36
CA HIS A 275 7.80 -8.74 5.86
C HIS A 275 9.04 -8.11 6.44
N ASP A 276 9.89 -8.89 7.11
CA ASP A 276 11.18 -8.41 7.61
C ASP A 276 12.13 -7.98 6.49
N LYS A 277 11.82 -8.35 5.25
CA LYS A 277 12.57 -7.98 4.05
C LYS A 277 12.08 -6.69 3.39
N THR A 278 10.94 -6.16 3.79
CA THR A 278 10.31 -4.99 3.16
C THR A 278 10.65 -3.67 3.86
N GLY A 279 11.26 -3.74 5.04
CA GLY A 279 11.56 -2.59 5.90
C GLY A 279 10.54 -2.43 7.02
N ARG A 280 11.03 -1.91 8.16
CA ARG A 280 10.23 -1.79 9.37
C ARG A 280 9.29 -0.58 9.26
N HIS A 281 7.98 -0.84 9.32
CA HIS A 281 7.00 0.20 9.59
C HIS A 281 7.03 0.57 11.08
N CYS A 282 6.99 1.86 11.38
CA CYS A 282 7.10 2.40 12.73
C CYS A 282 5.84 3.18 13.11
N LEU A 283 5.67 3.42 14.40
CA LEU A 283 4.69 4.39 14.89
C LEU A 283 5.01 5.79 14.34
N PRO A 284 4.01 6.66 14.17
CA PRO A 284 4.23 8.01 13.63
C PRO A 284 5.30 8.81 14.35
N ASP A 285 5.39 8.65 15.66
CA ASP A 285 6.27 9.34 16.59
C ASP A 285 7.48 8.49 17.05
N ASP A 286 7.77 7.36 16.36
CA ASP A 286 8.94 6.53 16.70
C ASP A 286 10.21 7.40 16.69
N PRO A 287 10.97 7.43 17.81
CA PRO A 287 12.18 8.27 17.91
C PRO A 287 13.27 7.90 16.92
N ASN A 288 13.22 6.70 16.34
CA ASN A 288 14.12 6.27 15.28
C ASN A 288 13.57 6.53 13.88
N GLY A 289 12.31 6.96 13.75
CA GLY A 289 11.65 7.29 12.48
C GLY A 289 12.46 8.31 11.68
N LYS A 290 12.52 8.12 10.38
CA LYS A 290 13.36 8.93 9.46
C LYS A 290 12.56 9.95 8.66
N LEU A 291 11.23 9.82 8.66
CA LEU A 291 10.36 10.68 7.88
C LEU A 291 9.73 11.76 8.75
N ASP A 292 9.75 13.00 8.27
CA ASP A 292 8.75 13.98 8.66
C ASP A 292 7.48 13.63 7.89
N VAL A 293 6.60 12.84 8.53
CA VAL A 293 5.49 12.18 7.84
C VAL A 293 4.60 13.19 7.13
N ALA A 294 4.22 14.27 7.82
CA ALA A 294 3.33 15.27 7.23
C ALA A 294 3.99 15.96 6.02
N ARG A 295 5.24 16.38 6.14
CA ARG A 295 5.95 17.06 5.06
C ARG A 295 6.23 16.15 3.88
N HIS A 296 6.74 14.94 4.11
CA HIS A 296 7.11 14.03 3.04
C HIS A 296 5.90 13.42 2.30
N ALA A 297 4.76 13.25 2.98
CA ALA A 297 3.50 12.90 2.34
C ALA A 297 3.10 13.95 1.27
N GLY A 298 3.40 15.21 1.52
CA GLY A 298 3.14 16.30 0.57
C GLY A 298 3.79 16.10 -0.79
N PHE A 299 4.95 15.44 -0.86
CA PHE A 299 5.66 15.18 -2.13
C PHE A 299 4.89 14.19 -3.03
N TRP A 300 4.02 13.36 -2.47
CA TRP A 300 3.12 12.48 -3.21
C TRP A 300 1.78 13.13 -3.52
N MET A 301 1.29 13.96 -2.60
CA MET A 301 -0.06 14.54 -2.67
C MET A 301 -0.15 15.79 -3.52
N ARG A 302 0.98 16.46 -3.76
CA ARG A 302 1.04 17.70 -4.58
C ARG A 302 2.23 17.66 -5.53
N ASP A 303 2.05 18.26 -6.69
CA ASP A 303 3.17 18.50 -7.59
C ASP A 303 4.07 19.66 -7.11
N ASP A 304 5.15 19.93 -7.83
CA ASP A 304 6.11 20.97 -7.46
C ASP A 304 5.52 22.39 -7.56
N GLY A 305 4.42 22.55 -8.26
CA GLY A 305 3.63 23.80 -8.34
C GLY A 305 2.57 23.90 -7.24
N GLY A 306 2.46 22.88 -6.37
CA GLY A 306 1.49 22.83 -5.28
C GLY A 306 0.09 22.34 -5.72
N THR A 307 -0.07 21.88 -6.98
CA THR A 307 -1.35 21.34 -7.46
C THR A 307 -1.61 19.98 -6.83
N PRO A 308 -2.80 19.74 -6.25
CA PRO A 308 -3.13 18.44 -5.68
C PRO A 308 -3.17 17.35 -6.76
N THR A 309 -2.57 16.19 -6.50
CA THR A 309 -2.89 15.00 -7.25
C THR A 309 -4.29 14.51 -6.85
N ARG A 310 -5.12 14.14 -7.82
CA ARG A 310 -6.49 13.65 -7.58
C ARG A 310 -6.69 12.24 -8.13
N ALA A 311 -5.60 11.55 -8.40
CA ALA A 311 -5.64 10.19 -8.91
C ALA A 311 -6.15 9.19 -7.86
N PHE A 312 -5.97 9.51 -6.57
CA PHE A 312 -6.57 8.82 -5.42
C PHE A 312 -7.40 9.79 -4.58
N THR A 313 -8.43 9.28 -3.90
CA THR A 313 -9.38 10.06 -3.08
C THR A 313 -9.35 9.71 -1.60
N HIS A 314 -8.53 8.74 -1.22
CA HIS A 314 -8.20 8.43 0.16
C HIS A 314 -6.69 8.22 0.29
N ILE A 315 -6.20 8.33 1.50
CA ILE A 315 -4.87 7.93 1.93
C ILE A 315 -5.03 6.92 3.06
N CYS A 316 -4.18 5.91 3.08
CA CYS A 316 -4.25 4.85 4.07
C CYS A 316 -3.01 4.87 4.97
N TRP A 317 -3.18 4.69 6.28
CA TRP A 317 -2.04 4.42 7.14
C TRP A 317 -1.65 2.94 7.03
N ASP A 318 -0.39 2.68 6.71
CA ASP A 318 0.15 1.33 6.78
C ASP A 318 0.98 1.12 8.06
N GLY A 319 0.41 0.37 8.99
CA GLY A 319 1.06 -0.08 10.23
C GLY A 319 1.55 -1.53 10.13
N CYS A 320 1.93 -1.97 8.94
CA CYS A 320 2.35 -3.34 8.70
C CYS A 320 3.41 -3.79 9.71
N MET A 321 3.19 -4.97 10.31
CA MET A 321 4.04 -5.61 11.30
C MET A 321 4.12 -4.94 12.68
N PHE A 322 3.17 -4.08 13.02
CA PHE A 322 3.07 -3.68 14.43
C PHE A 322 2.84 -4.90 15.32
N PRO A 323 3.52 -5.00 16.47
CA PRO A 323 3.23 -6.05 17.45
C PRO A 323 1.79 -5.97 17.94
N ASN A 324 1.17 -7.13 18.23
CA ASN A 324 -0.20 -7.18 18.76
C ASN A 324 -0.36 -6.32 20.01
N ALA A 325 0.65 -6.31 20.89
CA ALA A 325 0.64 -5.49 22.09
C ALA A 325 0.51 -3.99 21.77
N THR A 326 1.07 -3.51 20.65
CA THR A 326 0.93 -2.14 20.16
C THR A 326 -0.44 -1.94 19.52
N MET A 327 -0.86 -2.85 18.64
CA MET A 327 -2.13 -2.73 17.91
C MET A 327 -3.36 -2.77 18.83
N MET A 328 -3.31 -3.54 19.89
CA MET A 328 -4.41 -3.64 20.87
C MET A 328 -4.54 -2.42 21.79
N GLN A 329 -3.66 -1.43 21.68
CA GLN A 329 -3.77 -0.17 22.40
C GLN A 329 -4.63 0.84 21.60
N PRO A 330 -5.76 1.31 22.12
CA PRO A 330 -6.58 2.32 21.42
C PRO A 330 -5.81 3.61 21.09
N ASP A 331 -4.86 3.98 21.94
CA ASP A 331 -4.04 5.16 21.76
C ASP A 331 -3.17 5.09 20.50
N THR A 332 -2.71 3.92 20.11
CA THR A 332 -1.97 3.71 18.85
C THR A 332 -2.75 4.25 17.64
N TRP A 333 -4.02 3.91 17.55
CA TRP A 333 -4.86 4.31 16.42
C TRP A 333 -5.28 5.77 16.48
N ARG A 334 -5.38 6.34 17.69
CA ARG A 334 -5.59 7.77 17.88
C ARG A 334 -4.37 8.59 17.44
N ASP A 335 -3.15 8.15 17.77
CA ASP A 335 -1.92 8.83 17.37
C ASP A 335 -1.66 8.70 15.86
N VAL A 336 -1.96 7.55 15.29
CA VAL A 336 -1.98 7.35 13.83
C VAL A 336 -2.98 8.32 13.18
N LEU A 337 -4.22 8.36 13.64
CA LEU A 337 -5.25 9.26 13.11
C LEU A 337 -4.84 10.73 13.23
N LYS A 338 -4.25 11.13 14.34
CA LYS A 338 -3.73 12.49 14.53
C LYS A 338 -2.71 12.87 13.45
N THR A 339 -1.82 11.96 13.13
CA THR A 339 -0.83 12.14 12.05
C THR A 339 -1.50 12.23 10.68
N MET A 340 -2.47 11.35 10.40
CA MET A 340 -3.23 11.38 9.15
C MET A 340 -4.03 12.69 8.98
N ILE A 341 -4.59 13.20 10.06
CA ILE A 341 -5.25 14.52 10.08
C ILE A 341 -4.24 15.63 9.77
N ALA A 342 -3.04 15.58 10.35
CA ALA A 342 -1.99 16.56 10.06
C ALA A 342 -1.57 16.54 8.58
N VAL A 343 -1.42 15.35 7.99
CA VAL A 343 -1.16 15.18 6.54
C VAL A 343 -2.27 15.82 5.70
N ARG A 344 -3.54 15.49 6.00
CA ARG A 344 -4.70 16.05 5.27
C ARG A 344 -4.79 17.56 5.43
N ASN A 345 -4.57 18.09 6.62
CA ASN A 345 -4.62 19.54 6.86
C ASN A 345 -3.54 20.31 6.10
N ALA A 346 -2.35 19.70 5.96
CA ALA A 346 -1.24 20.33 5.26
C ALA A 346 -1.39 20.26 3.72
N HIS A 347 -1.95 19.17 3.19
CA HIS A 347 -1.87 18.85 1.76
C HIS A 347 -3.19 18.48 1.11
N GLY A 348 -4.28 18.38 1.85
CA GLY A 348 -5.58 17.99 1.34
C GLY A 348 -6.21 19.02 0.40
N TRP A 349 -7.39 18.68 -0.10
CA TRP A 349 -8.20 19.47 -1.03
C TRP A 349 -9.69 19.25 -0.80
N ASP A 350 -10.53 20.13 -1.39
CA ASP A 350 -11.99 20.01 -1.41
C ASP A 350 -12.47 19.08 -2.54
#